data_70f48eb21077c685b7435e8dbba9660b
#
_entry.id   70f48eb21077c685b7435e8dbba9660b
#
_cell.length_a   1.000
_cell.length_b   1.000
_cell.length_c   1.000
_cell.angle_alpha   90.00
_cell.angle_beta   90.00
_cell.angle_gamma   90.00
#
_symmetry.space_group_name_H-M   'P 1'
#
loop_
_entity.id
_entity.type
_entity.pdbx_description
1 polymer ?
#
loop_
_entity_poly.entity_id
_entity_poly.type
_entity_poly.pdbx_seq_one_letter_code
_entity_poly.pdbx_strand_id
1 'polypeptide(L)'
;MFKTKLFILLLCTSPYLMAQVSAIEPDSIHKPNNAYVFHFIPSVKENIYGVSFGPVGSESICNVSYLRKSHGLNFQLIGQGLFIPLNVQEFSFDSLLLKPDTLLFTTQNARSLHNGLLLSIFGTYTDFSNGIVLSAGCSFGRKVNGLAFNLFANKYYVANGIELGIQNQAYKVSGLQIGLFNRCVVLNGLQIGLWNVNEKRKLPIVNW
;
A
#
# COMPACT_ATOMS: atom_id res chain seq x y z
N MET A 1 9.96 -23.02 -28.44
CA MET A 1 10.12 -21.77 -27.65
C MET A 1 8.83 -20.95 -27.65
N PHE A 2 7.66 -21.60 -27.46
CA PHE A 2 6.34 -20.96 -27.63
C PHE A 2 5.30 -21.31 -26.55
N LYS A 3 5.69 -21.95 -25.44
CA LYS A 3 4.73 -22.44 -24.43
C LYS A 3 4.68 -21.65 -23.13
N THR A 4 5.57 -20.70 -22.91
CA THR A 4 5.64 -19.94 -21.65
C THR A 4 4.87 -18.60 -21.68
N LYS A 5 4.47 -18.13 -22.85
CA LYS A 5 3.70 -16.87 -22.98
C LYS A 5 2.19 -17.02 -22.76
N LEU A 6 1.67 -18.24 -22.74
CA LEU A 6 0.22 -18.47 -22.65
C LEU A 6 -0.33 -18.39 -21.22
N PHE A 7 0.50 -18.65 -20.22
CA PHE A 7 0.05 -18.68 -18.82
C PHE A 7 -0.05 -17.29 -18.17
N ILE A 8 0.75 -16.34 -18.64
CA ILE A 8 0.70 -14.94 -18.17
C ILE A 8 -0.48 -14.18 -18.79
N LEU A 9 -0.91 -14.59 -19.99
CA LEU A 9 -2.03 -13.96 -20.67
C LEU A 9 -3.39 -14.29 -20.05
N LEU A 10 -3.51 -15.40 -19.32
CA LEU A 10 -4.79 -15.83 -18.73
C LEU A 10 -5.12 -15.11 -17.42
N LEU A 11 -4.15 -14.50 -16.78
CA LEU A 11 -4.35 -13.69 -15.55
C LEU A 11 -4.67 -12.22 -15.85
N CYS A 12 -4.40 -11.75 -17.07
CA CYS A 12 -4.67 -10.36 -17.49
C CYS A 12 -5.90 -10.19 -18.38
N THR A 13 -6.53 -11.27 -18.81
CA THR A 13 -7.72 -11.18 -19.70
C THR A 13 -8.97 -11.64 -18.99
N SER A 14 -9.41 -10.93 -17.98
CA SER A 14 -10.82 -10.86 -17.67
C SER A 14 -11.35 -9.44 -17.87
N PRO A 15 -11.45 -8.95 -19.15
CA PRO A 15 -12.10 -7.67 -19.40
C PRO A 15 -13.62 -7.81 -19.51
N TYR A 16 -14.19 -8.97 -19.20
CA TYR A 16 -15.61 -9.25 -19.39
C TYR A 16 -16.42 -9.46 -18.11
N LEU A 17 -16.13 -8.70 -17.06
CA LEU A 17 -17.14 -8.41 -16.05
C LEU A 17 -17.36 -6.89 -15.95
N MET A 18 -17.60 -6.28 -17.10
CA MET A 18 -18.33 -5.02 -17.19
C MET A 18 -19.80 -5.34 -16.89
N ALA A 19 -20.07 -5.72 -15.66
CA ALA A 19 -21.43 -5.74 -15.17
C ALA A 19 -21.91 -4.29 -15.09
N GLN A 20 -22.89 -3.99 -15.88
CA GLN A 20 -23.84 -2.89 -15.88
C GLN A 20 -23.71 -1.97 -14.66
N VAL A 21 -23.23 -0.77 -14.91
CA VAL A 21 -23.47 0.36 -14.03
C VAL A 21 -24.96 0.61 -14.05
N SER A 22 -25.71 -0.08 -13.19
CA SER A 22 -27.06 0.34 -12.85
C SER A 22 -26.93 1.71 -12.21
N ALA A 23 -27.65 2.67 -12.74
CA ALA A 23 -27.79 4.00 -12.18
C ALA A 23 -28.08 3.86 -10.67
N ILE A 24 -27.21 4.42 -9.85
CA ILE A 24 -27.38 4.46 -8.40
C ILE A 24 -28.57 5.38 -8.16
N GLU A 25 -29.69 4.83 -7.72
CA GLU A 25 -30.78 5.62 -7.19
C GLU A 25 -30.27 6.38 -5.94
N PRO A 26 -30.52 7.69 -5.83
CA PRO A 26 -29.88 8.53 -4.81
C PRO A 26 -30.38 8.36 -3.38
N ASP A 27 -31.27 7.42 -3.05
CA ASP A 27 -31.95 7.33 -1.76
C ASP A 27 -31.87 5.98 -1.03
N SER A 28 -31.02 5.06 -1.47
CA SER A 28 -30.78 3.87 -0.65
C SER A 28 -29.75 4.18 0.43
N ILE A 29 -30.15 4.18 1.70
CA ILE A 29 -29.25 4.18 2.86
C ILE A 29 -28.31 2.99 2.69
N HIS A 30 -27.08 3.25 2.23
CA HIS A 30 -26.07 2.21 2.03
C HIS A 30 -25.75 1.57 3.38
N LYS A 31 -26.22 0.34 3.61
CA LYS A 31 -25.83 -0.43 4.80
C LYS A 31 -24.45 -1.05 4.56
N PRO A 32 -23.44 -0.72 5.37
CA PRO A 32 -22.11 -1.28 5.21
C PRO A 32 -22.15 -2.80 5.34
N ASN A 33 -21.51 -3.47 4.39
CA ASN A 33 -21.44 -4.93 4.37
C ASN A 33 -20.25 -5.39 5.20
N ASN A 34 -20.51 -5.87 6.42
CA ASN A 34 -19.48 -6.22 7.41
C ASN A 34 -19.19 -7.72 7.44
N ALA A 35 -17.96 -8.07 7.82
CA ALA A 35 -17.54 -9.41 8.18
C ALA A 35 -16.84 -9.40 9.54
N TYR A 36 -17.05 -10.45 10.33
CA TYR A 36 -16.53 -10.55 11.69
C TYR A 36 -15.77 -11.85 11.89
N VAL A 37 -14.80 -11.83 12.83
CA VAL A 37 -14.00 -12.95 13.31
C VAL A 37 -12.97 -13.45 12.30
N PHE A 38 -13.40 -14.08 11.21
CA PHE A 38 -12.52 -14.63 10.19
C PHE A 38 -13.11 -14.39 8.80
N HIS A 39 -12.27 -13.96 7.86
CA HIS A 39 -12.73 -13.69 6.51
C HIS A 39 -11.65 -13.96 5.45
N PHE A 40 -12.08 -14.54 4.33
CA PHE A 40 -11.20 -14.70 3.17
C PHE A 40 -11.11 -13.43 2.34
N ILE A 41 -9.90 -13.08 1.89
CA ILE A 41 -9.60 -11.96 1.01
C ILE A 41 -8.94 -12.45 -0.29
N PRO A 42 -9.16 -11.79 -1.45
CA PRO A 42 -9.87 -10.52 -1.61
C PRO A 42 -11.38 -10.63 -1.45
N SER A 43 -12.03 -9.62 -0.93
CA SER A 43 -13.46 -9.59 -0.61
C SER A 43 -14.10 -8.26 -0.97
N VAL A 44 -15.37 -8.33 -1.34
CA VAL A 44 -16.23 -7.14 -1.56
C VAL A 44 -16.82 -6.58 -0.26
N LYS A 45 -16.49 -7.17 0.90
CA LYS A 45 -16.92 -6.64 2.19
C LYS A 45 -16.31 -5.26 2.44
N GLU A 46 -17.13 -4.36 2.95
CA GLU A 46 -16.71 -2.98 3.24
C GLU A 46 -15.88 -2.92 4.51
N ASN A 47 -16.32 -3.58 5.57
CA ASN A 47 -15.57 -3.65 6.82
C ASN A 47 -15.31 -5.11 7.20
N ILE A 48 -14.06 -5.41 7.52
CA ILE A 48 -13.62 -6.71 8.03
C ILE A 48 -13.03 -6.51 9.42
N TYR A 49 -13.57 -7.21 10.41
CA TYR A 49 -13.12 -7.16 11.79
C TYR A 49 -12.57 -8.51 12.21
N GLY A 50 -11.35 -8.56 12.76
CA GLY A 50 -10.72 -9.77 13.25
C GLY A 50 -9.58 -10.24 12.36
N VAL A 51 -9.66 -11.46 11.84
CA VAL A 51 -8.61 -12.08 11.02
C VAL A 51 -9.06 -12.17 9.57
N SER A 52 -8.30 -11.58 8.68
CA SER A 52 -8.46 -11.77 7.24
C SER A 52 -7.26 -12.50 6.65
N PHE A 53 -7.53 -13.46 5.78
CA PHE A 53 -6.52 -14.33 5.16
C PHE A 53 -6.82 -14.51 3.68
N GLY A 54 -5.78 -14.47 2.85
CA GLY A 54 -5.96 -14.76 1.43
C GLY A 54 -4.72 -14.51 0.58
N PRO A 55 -4.82 -14.75 -0.73
CA PRO A 55 -3.69 -14.57 -1.63
C PRO A 55 -3.27 -13.10 -1.76
N VAL A 56 -4.23 -12.20 -1.86
CA VAL A 56 -4.00 -10.75 -2.05
C VAL A 56 -5.01 -9.96 -1.24
N GLY A 57 -4.72 -8.68 -0.99
CA GLY A 57 -5.64 -7.79 -0.29
C GLY A 57 -6.91 -7.47 -1.06
N SER A 58 -7.93 -7.02 -0.36
CA SER A 58 -9.23 -6.66 -0.96
C SER A 58 -9.13 -5.43 -1.88
N GLU A 59 -8.12 -4.62 -1.73
CA GLU A 59 -7.79 -3.50 -2.62
C GLU A 59 -7.48 -3.92 -4.07
N SER A 60 -7.16 -5.20 -4.30
CA SER A 60 -6.95 -5.77 -5.63
C SER A 60 -8.23 -5.85 -6.47
N ILE A 61 -9.40 -5.83 -5.83
CA ILE A 61 -10.67 -5.84 -6.56
C ILE A 61 -10.93 -4.45 -7.13
N CYS A 62 -10.86 -4.34 -8.44
CA CYS A 62 -11.27 -3.14 -9.17
C CYS A 62 -12.81 -2.96 -9.13
N ASN A 63 -13.28 -1.75 -9.39
CA ASN A 63 -14.72 -1.41 -9.54
C ASN A 63 -15.55 -1.39 -8.24
N VAL A 64 -14.94 -1.05 -7.13
CA VAL A 64 -15.67 -0.77 -5.89
C VAL A 64 -15.51 0.70 -5.56
N SER A 65 -16.62 1.41 -5.40
CA SER A 65 -16.67 2.86 -5.17
C SER A 65 -16.55 3.27 -3.69
N TYR A 66 -16.50 2.31 -2.76
CA TYR A 66 -16.43 2.58 -1.34
C TYR A 66 -15.07 2.21 -0.74
N LEU A 67 -14.71 2.88 0.36
CA LEU A 67 -13.51 2.61 1.14
C LEU A 67 -13.65 1.28 1.90
N ARG A 68 -12.79 0.33 1.61
CA ARG A 68 -12.70 -0.93 2.35
C ARG A 68 -11.82 -0.78 3.57
N LYS A 69 -12.34 -1.20 4.71
CA LYS A 69 -11.65 -1.13 5.99
C LYS A 69 -11.41 -2.52 6.55
N SER A 70 -10.19 -2.79 6.95
CA SER A 70 -9.84 -4.00 7.69
C SER A 70 -9.26 -3.64 9.06
N HIS A 71 -9.74 -4.33 10.09
CA HIS A 71 -9.37 -4.09 11.48
C HIS A 71 -8.90 -5.39 12.11
N GLY A 72 -7.66 -5.44 12.59
CA GLY A 72 -7.07 -6.61 13.23
C GLY A 72 -5.90 -7.20 12.45
N LEU A 73 -5.88 -8.51 12.26
CA LEU A 73 -4.84 -9.22 11.52
C LEU A 73 -5.25 -9.39 10.05
N ASN A 74 -4.43 -8.92 9.15
CA ASN A 74 -4.60 -9.13 7.72
C ASN A 74 -3.37 -9.89 7.18
N PHE A 75 -3.57 -11.11 6.74
CA PHE A 75 -2.52 -11.93 6.17
C PHE A 75 -2.74 -12.15 4.67
N GLN A 76 -1.80 -11.65 3.88
CA GLN A 76 -1.78 -11.75 2.42
C GLN A 76 -0.64 -12.68 2.00
N LEU A 77 -0.97 -13.89 1.53
CA LEU A 77 0.03 -14.91 1.19
C LEU A 77 1.00 -14.42 0.10
N ILE A 78 0.46 -13.89 -0.99
CA ILE A 78 1.26 -13.34 -2.08
C ILE A 78 1.39 -11.83 -1.92
N GLY A 79 0.26 -11.15 -1.68
CA GLY A 79 0.17 -9.70 -1.66
C GLY A 79 0.31 -9.07 -3.05
N GLN A 80 0.29 -7.76 -3.11
CA GLN A 80 0.40 -7.00 -4.37
C GLN A 80 1.80 -6.44 -4.63
N GLY A 81 2.69 -6.49 -3.65
CA GLY A 81 4.02 -5.89 -3.74
C GLY A 81 4.91 -6.48 -4.84
N LEU A 82 4.63 -7.70 -5.29
CA LEU A 82 5.35 -8.32 -6.41
C LEU A 82 4.93 -7.75 -7.78
N PHE A 83 3.68 -7.30 -7.93
CA PHE A 83 3.11 -6.86 -9.20
C PHE A 83 3.32 -5.38 -9.48
N ILE A 84 3.49 -4.57 -8.45
CA ILE A 84 3.65 -3.12 -8.57
C ILE A 84 4.97 -2.72 -9.26
N PRO A 85 6.13 -3.37 -9.00
CA PRO A 85 7.35 -3.06 -9.73
C PRO A 85 7.27 -3.28 -11.24
N LEU A 86 6.33 -4.09 -11.71
CA LEU A 86 6.11 -4.35 -13.14
C LEU A 86 5.30 -3.25 -13.84
N ASN A 87 4.62 -2.41 -13.08
CA ASN A 87 3.83 -1.26 -13.54
C ASN A 87 4.45 0.09 -13.12
N VAL A 88 5.75 0.19 -13.19
CA VAL A 88 6.61 1.22 -12.54
C VAL A 88 6.40 2.66 -13.01
N GLN A 89 5.53 2.94 -13.98
CA GLN A 89 5.35 4.32 -14.46
C GLN A 89 4.66 5.25 -13.45
N GLU A 90 3.88 4.74 -12.51
CA GLU A 90 3.18 5.58 -11.53
C GLU A 90 3.96 5.86 -10.24
N PHE A 91 5.06 5.13 -9.99
CA PHE A 91 5.87 5.25 -8.77
C PHE A 91 7.33 5.62 -9.04
N SER A 92 7.62 6.39 -10.10
CA SER A 92 8.97 6.94 -10.24
C SER A 92 9.23 7.92 -9.09
N PHE A 93 10.47 7.95 -8.61
CA PHE A 93 10.87 8.89 -7.57
C PHE A 93 10.66 10.35 -8.01
N ASP A 94 10.78 10.62 -9.29
CA ASP A 94 10.54 11.94 -9.86
C ASP A 94 9.07 12.36 -9.72
N SER A 95 8.12 11.43 -9.72
CA SER A 95 6.71 11.72 -9.42
C SER A 95 6.45 12.01 -7.94
N LEU A 96 7.28 11.50 -7.03
CA LEU A 96 7.23 11.85 -5.60
C LEU A 96 7.79 13.25 -5.32
N LEU A 97 8.69 13.76 -6.17
CA LEU A 97 9.22 15.11 -6.07
C LEU A 97 8.23 16.17 -6.57
N LEU A 98 7.32 15.80 -7.46
CA LEU A 98 6.17 16.63 -7.78
C LEU A 98 5.29 16.69 -6.53
N LYS A 99 4.94 17.90 -6.08
CA LYS A 99 4.04 18.08 -4.93
C LYS A 99 2.84 17.16 -5.13
N PRO A 100 2.66 16.15 -4.27
CA PRO A 100 1.52 15.26 -4.42
C PRO A 100 0.26 16.11 -4.33
N ASP A 101 -0.70 15.79 -5.17
CA ASP A 101 -2.02 16.41 -5.08
C ASP A 101 -2.53 16.27 -3.64
N THR A 102 -3.10 17.32 -3.09
CA THR A 102 -3.64 17.33 -1.72
C THR A 102 -4.63 16.19 -1.47
N LEU A 103 -5.26 15.70 -2.51
CA LEU A 103 -6.15 14.52 -2.49
C LEU A 103 -5.45 13.22 -2.05
N LEU A 104 -4.13 13.12 -2.22
CA LEU A 104 -3.37 11.95 -1.79
C LEU A 104 -3.19 11.86 -0.27
N PHE A 105 -3.35 12.98 0.44
CA PHE A 105 -3.27 13.03 1.90
C PHE A 105 -4.61 12.79 2.59
N THR A 106 -5.70 12.82 1.85
CA THR A 106 -7.07 12.63 2.35
C THR A 106 -7.57 11.22 2.05
N THR A 107 -8.61 10.80 2.78
CA THR A 107 -9.31 9.54 2.49
C THR A 107 -10.21 9.62 1.27
N GLN A 108 -10.35 10.81 0.67
CA GLN A 108 -11.06 10.94 -0.61
C GLN A 108 -10.37 10.10 -1.67
N ASN A 109 -11.16 9.33 -2.41
CA ASN A 109 -10.69 8.37 -3.42
C ASN A 109 -9.75 7.27 -2.88
N ALA A 110 -9.69 7.07 -1.56
CA ALA A 110 -8.99 5.94 -0.98
C ALA A 110 -9.81 4.67 -1.16
N ARG A 111 -9.12 3.58 -1.50
CA ARG A 111 -9.73 2.25 -1.71
C ARG A 111 -9.61 1.35 -0.50
N SER A 112 -8.59 1.57 0.32
CA SER A 112 -8.29 0.69 1.44
C SER A 112 -7.74 1.46 2.65
N LEU A 113 -8.18 1.01 3.83
CA LEU A 113 -7.67 1.43 5.13
C LEU A 113 -7.50 0.20 6.00
N HIS A 114 -6.29 -0.01 6.48
CA HIS A 114 -5.98 -1.09 7.40
C HIS A 114 -5.62 -0.55 8.78
N ASN A 115 -6.23 -1.12 9.82
CA ASN A 115 -5.91 -0.82 11.22
C ASN A 115 -5.50 -2.10 11.93
N GLY A 116 -4.22 -2.23 12.28
CA GLY A 116 -3.71 -3.38 13.00
C GLY A 116 -2.43 -3.96 12.41
N LEU A 117 -2.36 -5.26 12.27
CA LEU A 117 -1.19 -5.99 11.76
C LEU A 117 -1.45 -6.50 10.34
N LEU A 118 -0.69 -5.99 9.39
CA LEU A 118 -0.70 -6.41 8.00
C LEU A 118 0.55 -7.24 7.72
N LEU A 119 0.36 -8.49 7.36
CA LEU A 119 1.43 -9.42 7.01
C LEU A 119 1.34 -9.81 5.55
N SER A 120 2.47 -9.83 4.84
CA SER A 120 2.53 -10.30 3.46
C SER A 120 3.91 -10.91 3.14
N ILE A 121 3.96 -11.91 2.26
CA ILE A 121 5.24 -12.46 1.84
C ILE A 121 5.92 -11.52 0.84
N PHE A 122 5.27 -11.17 -0.26
CA PHE A 122 5.90 -10.37 -1.32
C PHE A 122 5.59 -8.87 -1.22
N GLY A 123 4.83 -8.46 -0.23
CA GLY A 123 4.50 -7.07 -0.01
C GLY A 123 3.05 -6.73 -0.29
N THR A 124 2.69 -5.49 -0.02
CA THR A 124 1.30 -5.07 -0.06
C THR A 124 1.14 -3.67 -0.67
N TYR A 125 -0.06 -3.41 -1.15
CA TYR A 125 -0.52 -2.07 -1.45
C TYR A 125 -1.71 -1.75 -0.55
N THR A 126 -1.63 -0.67 0.21
CA THR A 126 -2.74 -0.21 1.04
C THR A 126 -2.69 1.31 1.12
N ASP A 127 -3.77 1.99 0.72
CA ASP A 127 -3.77 3.46 0.72
C ASP A 127 -3.44 4.02 2.10
N PHE A 128 -4.10 3.50 3.15
CA PHE A 128 -3.86 3.92 4.54
C PHE A 128 -3.61 2.73 5.44
N SER A 129 -2.50 2.74 6.14
CA SER A 129 -2.15 1.73 7.14
C SER A 129 -1.89 2.39 8.49
N ASN A 130 -2.62 1.94 9.51
CA ASN A 130 -2.41 2.36 10.89
C ASN A 130 -2.04 1.13 11.73
N GLY A 131 -0.80 1.06 12.19
CA GLY A 131 -0.29 -0.06 12.97
C GLY A 131 1.01 -0.63 12.42
N ILE A 132 1.06 -1.91 12.14
CA ILE A 132 2.28 -2.61 11.73
C ILE A 132 2.09 -3.25 10.36
N VAL A 133 3.00 -2.95 9.45
CA VAL A 133 3.10 -3.58 8.13
C VAL A 133 4.39 -4.35 8.06
N LEU A 134 4.30 -5.66 7.85
CA LEU A 134 5.46 -6.55 7.74
C LEU A 134 5.42 -7.32 6.42
N SER A 135 6.51 -7.28 5.65
CA SER A 135 6.66 -8.15 4.49
C SER A 135 8.12 -8.49 4.18
N ALA A 136 8.32 -9.59 3.48
CA ALA A 136 9.61 -9.90 2.90
C ALA A 136 9.85 -9.20 1.54
N GLY A 137 8.81 -8.60 0.98
CA GLY A 137 8.87 -7.87 -0.29
C GLY A 137 8.88 -6.35 -0.13
N CYS A 138 8.00 -5.71 -0.92
CA CYS A 138 7.85 -4.26 -0.97
C CYS A 138 6.45 -3.84 -0.53
N SER A 139 6.34 -2.74 0.20
CA SER A 139 5.03 -2.17 0.52
C SER A 139 4.89 -0.76 0.00
N PHE A 140 3.68 -0.48 -0.50
CA PHE A 140 3.34 0.76 -1.16
C PHE A 140 2.02 1.30 -0.61
N GLY A 141 1.90 2.62 -0.56
CA GLY A 141 0.66 3.25 -0.13
C GLY A 141 0.72 4.76 -0.09
N ARG A 142 -0.38 5.37 0.29
CA ARG A 142 -0.46 6.81 0.48
C ARG A 142 0.10 7.21 1.85
N LYS A 143 -0.34 6.53 2.91
CA LYS A 143 0.07 6.88 4.26
C LYS A 143 0.24 5.66 5.14
N VAL A 144 1.35 5.62 5.86
CA VAL A 144 1.58 4.68 6.96
C VAL A 144 1.72 5.45 8.27
N ASN A 145 1.01 5.01 9.32
CA ASN A 145 1.13 5.48 10.68
C ASN A 145 1.52 4.29 11.56
N GLY A 146 2.76 4.23 12.01
CA GLY A 146 3.28 3.17 12.86
C GLY A 146 4.58 2.57 12.37
N LEU A 147 4.66 1.26 12.25
CA LEU A 147 5.85 0.53 11.82
C LEU A 147 5.63 -0.10 10.44
N ALA A 148 6.50 0.21 9.49
CA ALA A 148 6.60 -0.47 8.21
C ALA A 148 7.96 -1.17 8.11
N PHE A 149 7.97 -2.50 8.24
CA PHE A 149 9.14 -3.33 8.05
C PHE A 149 8.97 -4.17 6.79
N ASN A 150 9.68 -3.79 5.73
CA ASN A 150 9.65 -4.49 4.47
C ASN A 150 11.10 -4.72 4.01
N LEU A 151 11.45 -5.98 3.76
CA LEU A 151 12.85 -6.33 3.53
C LEU A 151 13.46 -5.55 2.36
N PHE A 152 12.74 -5.42 1.24
CA PHE A 152 13.28 -4.71 0.08
C PHE A 152 12.94 -3.22 0.08
N ALA A 153 11.67 -2.85 0.07
CA ALA A 153 11.34 -1.44 -0.06
C ALA A 153 10.05 -1.01 0.65
N ASN A 154 10.09 0.19 1.20
CA ASN A 154 8.96 0.97 1.66
C ASN A 154 8.76 2.16 0.73
N LYS A 155 7.55 2.36 0.19
CA LYS A 155 7.21 3.53 -0.61
C LYS A 155 5.86 4.11 -0.20
N TYR A 156 5.88 5.27 0.43
CA TYR A 156 4.68 5.96 0.89
C TYR A 156 4.73 7.44 0.52
N TYR A 157 3.58 8.07 0.35
CA TYR A 157 3.57 9.54 0.27
C TYR A 157 3.82 10.15 1.64
N VAL A 158 3.23 9.60 2.70
CA VAL A 158 3.45 10.06 4.07
C VAL A 158 3.80 8.87 4.95
N ALA A 159 4.93 8.94 5.63
CA ALA A 159 5.34 7.99 6.64
C ALA A 159 5.42 8.66 8.01
N ASN A 160 4.56 8.24 8.93
CA ASN A 160 4.57 8.69 10.32
C ASN A 160 4.92 7.50 11.20
N GLY A 161 6.13 7.49 11.75
CA GLY A 161 6.63 6.41 12.60
C GLY A 161 7.96 5.85 12.11
N ILE A 162 8.08 4.55 11.95
CA ILE A 162 9.34 3.88 11.64
C ILE A 162 9.22 3.10 10.33
N GLU A 163 10.12 3.36 9.40
CA GLU A 163 10.32 2.58 8.19
C GLU A 163 11.64 1.83 8.25
N LEU A 164 11.59 0.51 8.11
CA LEU A 164 12.73 -0.39 8.08
C LEU A 164 12.76 -1.15 6.76
N GLY A 165 13.86 -1.09 6.02
CA GLY A 165 14.01 -1.80 4.74
C GLY A 165 15.30 -1.45 4.03
N ILE A 166 15.65 -2.18 2.98
CA ILE A 166 16.83 -1.84 2.17
C ILE A 166 16.66 -0.44 1.58
N GLN A 167 15.47 -0.14 1.06
CA GLN A 167 15.15 1.15 0.45
C GLN A 167 13.86 1.74 1.07
N ASN A 168 13.97 2.95 1.62
CA ASN A 168 12.83 3.67 2.14
C ASN A 168 12.63 4.97 1.34
N GLN A 169 11.42 5.17 0.82
CA GLN A 169 11.07 6.34 0.02
C GLN A 169 9.74 6.93 0.48
N ALA A 170 9.73 8.22 0.76
CA ALA A 170 8.50 8.94 1.05
C ALA A 170 8.56 10.40 0.56
N TYR A 171 7.41 11.03 0.35
CA TYR A 171 7.37 12.48 0.17
C TYR A 171 7.62 13.17 1.51
N LYS A 172 6.88 12.79 2.55
CA LYS A 172 7.03 13.34 3.91
C LYS A 172 7.26 12.22 4.92
N VAL A 173 8.29 12.38 5.71
CA VAL A 173 8.62 11.52 6.83
C VAL A 173 8.48 12.29 8.13
N SER A 174 7.76 11.72 9.09
CA SER A 174 7.71 12.19 10.47
C SER A 174 8.07 11.02 11.38
N GLY A 175 9.36 10.87 11.70
CA GLY A 175 9.88 9.74 12.47
C GLY A 175 11.23 9.25 11.97
N LEU A 176 11.37 7.95 11.76
CA LEU A 176 12.66 7.30 11.53
C LEU A 176 12.62 6.42 10.26
N GLN A 177 13.59 6.62 9.38
CA GLN A 177 13.90 5.71 8.28
C GLN A 177 15.24 5.01 8.54
N ILE A 178 15.26 3.69 8.56
CA ILE A 178 16.47 2.87 8.70
C ILE A 178 16.57 1.94 7.48
N GLY A 179 17.66 2.08 6.74
CA GLY A 179 17.88 1.26 5.54
C GLY A 179 19.20 1.57 4.87
N LEU A 180 19.52 0.86 3.79
CA LEU A 180 20.72 1.21 3.03
C LEU A 180 20.53 2.54 2.29
N PHE A 181 19.35 2.74 1.69
CA PHE A 181 19.01 3.93 0.92
C PHE A 181 17.72 4.54 1.46
N ASN A 182 17.84 5.71 2.08
CA ASN A 182 16.69 6.45 2.59
C ASN A 182 16.51 7.74 1.79
N ARG A 183 15.29 8.00 1.35
CA ARG A 183 14.98 9.15 0.53
C ARG A 183 13.62 9.75 0.88
N CYS A 184 13.58 11.05 1.11
CA CYS A 184 12.34 11.79 1.27
C CYS A 184 12.48 13.22 0.75
N VAL A 185 11.38 13.94 0.61
CA VAL A 185 11.39 15.37 0.32
C VAL A 185 11.40 16.13 1.64
N VAL A 186 10.38 15.95 2.45
CA VAL A 186 10.25 16.61 3.76
C VAL A 186 10.61 15.63 4.87
N LEU A 187 11.66 15.94 5.63
CA LEU A 187 12.09 15.15 6.77
C LEU A 187 11.82 15.89 8.09
N ASN A 188 10.99 15.29 8.92
CA ASN A 188 10.79 15.67 10.33
C ASN A 188 11.22 14.50 11.22
N GLY A 189 12.51 14.27 11.38
CA GLY A 189 13.03 13.13 12.10
C GLY A 189 14.42 12.74 11.65
N LEU A 190 14.67 11.44 11.53
CA LEU A 190 16.01 10.91 11.31
C LEU A 190 16.03 9.86 10.19
N GLN A 191 17.08 9.88 9.38
CA GLN A 191 17.43 8.82 8.43
C GLN A 191 18.76 8.20 8.84
N ILE A 192 18.82 6.87 8.91
CA ILE A 192 20.02 6.11 9.23
C ILE A 192 20.27 5.10 8.12
N GLY A 193 21.41 5.19 7.43
CA GLY A 193 21.73 4.29 6.32
C GLY A 193 22.99 4.65 5.57
N LEU A 194 23.37 3.85 4.59
CA LEU A 194 24.56 4.14 3.78
C LEU A 194 24.42 5.46 3.04
N TRP A 195 23.21 5.74 2.54
CA TRP A 195 22.95 6.96 1.79
C TRP A 195 21.56 7.51 2.12
N ASN A 196 21.53 8.73 2.62
CA ASN A 196 20.33 9.40 3.08
C ASN A 196 20.14 10.70 2.31
N VAL A 197 18.95 10.92 1.77
CA VAL A 197 18.63 12.07 0.93
C VAL A 197 17.33 12.71 1.39
N ASN A 198 17.37 14.01 1.65
CA ASN A 198 16.19 14.85 1.76
C ASN A 198 16.35 16.09 0.84
N GLU A 199 15.35 16.97 0.80
CA GLU A 199 15.40 18.18 -0.02
C GLU A 199 16.61 19.06 0.30
N LYS A 200 17.04 19.12 1.57
CA LYS A 200 18.09 20.01 2.05
C LYS A 200 19.49 19.41 1.99
N ARG A 201 19.59 18.08 2.14
CA ARG A 201 20.89 17.41 2.37
C ARG A 201 20.95 16.04 1.74
N LYS A 202 22.18 15.63 1.43
CA LYS A 202 22.53 14.26 1.01
C LYS A 202 23.73 13.84 1.86
N LEU A 203 23.51 12.96 2.82
CA LEU A 203 24.53 12.56 3.79
C LEU A 203 24.63 11.05 3.92
N PRO A 204 25.83 10.51 4.08
CA PRO A 204 26.02 9.12 4.49
C PRO A 204 25.74 8.98 5.98
N ILE A 205 25.42 7.75 6.41
CA ILE A 205 25.24 7.27 7.78
C ILE A 205 24.02 7.88 8.47
N VAL A 206 23.96 9.19 8.66
CA VAL A 206 22.87 9.87 9.38
C VAL A 206 22.48 11.15 8.68
N ASN A 207 21.15 11.42 8.60
CA ASN A 207 20.58 12.65 8.06
C ASN A 207 19.32 13.05 8.87
N TRP A 208 19.06 14.39 9.02
CA TRP A 208 17.97 14.94 9.85
C TRP A 208 17.35 16.20 9.27
#